data_7fc107db00344f19867ad148f984d01b
#
_entry.id   7fc107db00344f19867ad148f984d01b
#
_cell.length_a   1.000
_cell.length_b   1.000
_cell.length_c   1.000
_cell.angle_alpha   90.00
_cell.angle_beta   90.00
_cell.angle_gamma   90.00
#
_symmetry.space_group_name_H-M   'P 1'
#
loop_
_entity.id
_entity.type
_entity.pdbx_description
1 polymer ?
#
loop_
_entity_poly.entity_id
_entity_poly.type
_entity_poly.pdbx_seq_one_letter_code
_entity_poly.pdbx_strand_id
1 'polypeptide(L)'
;MEKIDIKQKIDLNEVLEFATEKHKGQKRDGGQDYIIHPIRVSKIVDEYKAKDSQNRDILLAASLLHDTLEDTYTSYRELEEHFGKEVASIVEELTTAPFVPKMIGKGLYLAEKMQMMTNYALTIKLADRLDNLCDLENCTVKKVVKTVNDTEFILDYLSKRRTFTKSQLKLVDAIKSQLNILENSSKYKIGMTAKEQPAEVNAKWQKTTNNNFMLVVFLNFS
;
A
#
# COMPACT_ATOMS: atom_id res chain seq x y z
N MET A 1 21.54 -30.87 19.34
CA MET A 1 21.78 -29.48 19.74
C MET A 1 20.92 -28.62 18.84
N GLU A 2 19.77 -28.18 19.34
CA GLU A 2 18.93 -27.22 18.63
C GLU A 2 19.71 -25.90 18.48
N LYS A 3 19.85 -25.43 17.24
CA LYS A 3 20.36 -24.09 17.00
C LYS A 3 19.35 -23.12 17.60
N ILE A 4 19.74 -22.40 18.63
CA ILE A 4 19.01 -21.23 19.12
C ILE A 4 19.01 -20.27 17.97
N ASP A 5 17.84 -20.09 17.36
CA ASP A 5 17.61 -19.10 16.31
C ASP A 5 17.67 -17.72 17.00
N ILE A 6 18.86 -17.14 17.03
CA ILE A 6 19.05 -15.77 17.54
C ILE A 6 18.36 -14.88 16.52
N LYS A 7 17.14 -14.45 16.84
CA LYS A 7 16.38 -13.52 16.04
C LYS A 7 17.30 -12.34 15.69
N GLN A 8 17.74 -12.25 14.44
CA GLN A 8 18.66 -11.22 13.99
C GLN A 8 18.05 -9.86 14.31
N LYS A 9 18.75 -9.04 15.09
CA LYS A 9 18.29 -7.70 15.44
C LYS A 9 18.33 -6.85 14.16
N ILE A 10 17.19 -6.35 13.73
CA ILE A 10 17.08 -5.49 12.55
C ILE A 10 17.65 -4.11 12.89
N ASP A 11 18.63 -3.65 12.11
CA ASP A 11 19.12 -2.28 12.16
C ASP A 11 18.35 -1.44 11.15
N LEU A 12 17.47 -0.56 11.64
CA LEU A 12 16.67 0.29 10.79
C LEU A 12 17.47 1.34 10.01
N ASN A 13 18.71 1.67 10.41
CA ASN A 13 19.60 2.55 9.65
C ASN A 13 20.11 1.80 8.41
N GLU A 14 20.54 0.55 8.56
CA GLU A 14 20.94 -0.30 7.44
C GLU A 14 19.81 -0.49 6.45
N VAL A 15 18.59 -0.73 6.94
CA VAL A 15 17.38 -0.83 6.09
C VAL A 15 17.14 0.47 5.31
N LEU A 16 17.27 1.63 5.97
CA LEU A 16 17.07 2.92 5.32
C LEU A 16 18.15 3.20 4.27
N GLU A 17 19.40 2.89 4.55
CA GLU A 17 20.52 3.04 3.61
C GLU A 17 20.30 2.15 2.37
N PHE A 18 19.91 0.89 2.57
CA PHE A 18 19.57 -0.03 1.50
C PHE A 18 18.43 0.51 0.63
N ALA A 19 17.31 0.87 1.24
CA ALA A 19 16.16 1.42 0.51
C ALA A 19 16.54 2.70 -0.26
N THR A 20 17.36 3.58 0.33
CA THR A 20 17.84 4.81 -0.30
C THR A 20 18.67 4.54 -1.55
N GLU A 21 19.61 3.61 -1.47
CA GLU A 21 20.43 3.24 -2.63
C GLU A 21 19.60 2.58 -3.73
N LYS A 22 18.64 1.69 -3.37
CA LYS A 22 17.76 1.02 -4.34
C LYS A 22 16.86 2.00 -5.10
N HIS A 23 16.33 3.02 -4.43
CA HIS A 23 15.48 4.05 -5.03
C HIS A 23 16.23 5.26 -5.58
N LYS A 24 17.57 5.19 -5.64
CA LYS A 24 18.41 6.29 -6.10
C LYS A 24 18.04 6.76 -7.51
N GLY A 25 17.84 8.05 -7.65
CA GLY A 25 17.46 8.69 -8.92
C GLY A 25 15.97 8.64 -9.24
N GLN A 26 15.17 7.89 -8.50
CA GLN A 26 13.71 7.93 -8.64
C GLN A 26 13.13 9.18 -7.97
N LYS A 27 12.05 9.71 -8.55
CA LYS A 27 11.37 10.93 -8.07
C LYS A 27 9.88 10.74 -7.89
N ARG A 28 9.32 11.45 -6.91
CA ARG A 28 7.87 11.63 -6.75
C ARG A 28 7.34 12.67 -7.75
N ASP A 29 6.01 12.75 -7.93
CA ASP A 29 5.38 13.74 -8.82
C ASP A 29 5.75 15.20 -8.48
N GLY A 30 6.04 15.48 -7.20
CA GLY A 30 6.52 16.78 -6.73
C GLY A 30 8.02 17.06 -6.96
N GLY A 31 8.76 16.12 -7.59
CA GLY A 31 10.20 16.24 -7.88
C GLY A 31 11.12 15.85 -6.71
N GLN A 32 10.57 15.53 -5.55
CA GLN A 32 11.33 15.04 -4.38
C GLN A 32 11.89 13.64 -4.63
N ASP A 33 12.97 13.27 -3.92
CA ASP A 33 13.52 11.92 -3.96
C ASP A 33 12.49 10.89 -3.48
N TYR A 34 12.40 9.75 -4.19
CA TYR A 34 11.37 8.74 -3.94
C TYR A 34 11.42 8.20 -2.50
N ILE A 35 12.62 8.08 -1.92
CA ILE A 35 12.83 7.54 -0.58
C ILE A 35 12.02 8.27 0.51
N ILE A 36 11.63 9.52 0.28
CA ILE A 36 10.79 10.28 1.21
C ILE A 36 9.46 9.57 1.46
N HIS A 37 8.89 8.90 0.44
CA HIS A 37 7.66 8.15 0.58
C HIS A 37 7.80 6.95 1.54
N PRO A 38 8.71 5.99 1.36
CA PRO A 38 8.94 4.91 2.33
C PRO A 38 9.22 5.41 3.76
N ILE A 39 9.97 6.51 3.91
CA ILE A 39 10.23 7.13 5.22
C ILE A 39 8.92 7.61 5.85
N ARG A 40 8.05 8.30 5.11
CA ARG A 40 6.75 8.78 5.61
C ARG A 40 5.84 7.61 5.96
N VAL A 41 5.77 6.57 5.10
CA VAL A 41 5.00 5.34 5.38
C VAL A 41 5.48 4.68 6.67
N SER A 42 6.80 4.53 6.87
CA SER A 42 7.37 3.96 8.08
C SER A 42 7.01 4.79 9.33
N LYS A 43 7.04 6.13 9.25
CA LYS A 43 6.62 7.03 10.34
C LYS A 43 5.13 6.87 10.66
N ILE A 44 4.27 6.78 9.66
CA ILE A 44 2.83 6.54 9.84
C ILE A 44 2.63 5.20 10.54
N VAL A 45 3.28 4.12 10.10
CA VAL A 45 3.19 2.82 10.75
C VAL A 45 3.64 2.90 12.21
N ASP A 46 4.73 3.60 12.51
CA ASP A 46 5.23 3.78 13.88
C ASP A 46 4.27 4.56 14.78
N GLU A 47 3.59 5.56 14.25
CA GLU A 47 2.59 6.36 14.97
C GLU A 47 1.37 5.54 15.36
N TYR A 48 0.87 4.69 14.44
CA TYR A 48 -0.37 3.94 14.62
C TYR A 48 -0.17 2.55 15.25
N LYS A 49 1.05 2.03 15.23
CA LYS A 49 1.39 0.75 15.85
C LYS A 49 1.80 0.95 17.32
N ALA A 50 1.43 0.00 18.17
CA ALA A 50 1.87 0.04 19.56
C ALA A 50 3.41 0.00 19.65
N LYS A 51 3.99 0.95 20.39
CA LYS A 51 5.46 1.12 20.52
C LYS A 51 6.16 -0.06 21.19
N ASP A 52 5.45 -0.80 22.02
CA ASP A 52 5.91 -2.00 22.74
C ASP A 52 5.69 -3.30 21.96
N SER A 53 5.25 -3.20 20.70
CA SER A 53 5.07 -4.39 19.85
C SER A 53 6.40 -5.08 19.59
N GLN A 54 6.50 -6.37 19.90
CA GLN A 54 7.68 -7.20 19.66
C GLN A 54 8.12 -7.24 18.17
N ASN A 55 7.19 -6.98 17.25
CA ASN A 55 7.44 -7.00 15.81
C ASN A 55 7.49 -5.58 15.21
N ARG A 56 7.72 -4.55 16.04
CA ARG A 56 7.77 -3.16 15.58
C ARG A 56 8.87 -2.96 14.54
N ASP A 57 10.08 -3.43 14.81
CA ASP A 57 11.23 -3.23 13.92
C ASP A 57 11.04 -3.97 12.57
N ILE A 58 10.42 -5.15 12.58
CA ILE A 58 10.04 -5.88 11.36
C ILE A 58 9.06 -5.05 10.51
N LEU A 59 8.05 -4.45 11.15
CA LEU A 59 7.06 -3.63 10.44
C LEU A 59 7.68 -2.36 9.88
N LEU A 60 8.55 -1.69 10.63
CA LEU A 60 9.24 -0.49 10.17
C LEU A 60 10.20 -0.81 9.02
N ALA A 61 10.96 -1.90 9.12
CA ALA A 61 11.83 -2.37 8.05
C ALA A 61 11.02 -2.69 6.78
N ALA A 62 9.95 -3.49 6.90
CA ALA A 62 9.09 -3.80 5.76
C ALA A 62 8.43 -2.55 5.16
N SER A 63 8.11 -1.53 6.00
CA SER A 63 7.58 -0.25 5.52
C SER A 63 8.61 0.56 4.72
N LEU A 64 9.87 0.56 5.14
CA LEU A 64 10.97 1.22 4.40
C LEU A 64 11.27 0.52 3.08
N LEU A 65 11.03 -0.79 2.99
CA LEU A 65 11.36 -1.62 1.84
C LEU A 65 10.16 -1.92 0.93
N HIS A 66 8.95 -1.45 1.25
CA HIS A 66 7.68 -1.95 0.70
C HIS A 66 7.58 -1.87 -0.83
N ASP A 67 8.25 -0.92 -1.46
CA ASP A 67 8.24 -0.72 -2.92
C ASP A 67 9.52 -1.25 -3.61
N THR A 68 10.51 -1.77 -2.86
CA THR A 68 11.80 -2.18 -3.45
C THR A 68 11.67 -3.33 -4.44
N LEU A 69 10.83 -4.33 -4.16
CA LEU A 69 10.57 -5.45 -5.09
C LEU A 69 9.75 -5.04 -6.31
N GLU A 70 8.87 -4.01 -6.19
CA GLU A 70 8.00 -3.55 -7.27
C GLU A 70 8.74 -2.58 -8.20
N ASP A 71 9.53 -1.66 -7.65
CA ASP A 71 10.02 -0.47 -8.35
C ASP A 71 11.55 -0.46 -8.57
N THR A 72 12.28 -1.52 -8.13
CA THR A 72 13.74 -1.60 -8.28
C THR A 72 14.19 -3.00 -8.75
N TYR A 73 15.50 -3.20 -8.94
CA TYR A 73 16.08 -4.50 -9.27
C TYR A 73 16.35 -5.37 -8.02
N THR A 74 15.64 -5.12 -6.92
CA THR A 74 15.77 -5.92 -5.70
C THR A 74 15.04 -7.26 -5.87
N SER A 75 15.64 -8.36 -5.41
CA SER A 75 15.01 -9.67 -5.38
C SER A 75 14.54 -10.04 -3.97
N TYR A 76 13.55 -10.96 -3.87
CA TYR A 76 13.11 -11.55 -2.61
C TYR A 76 14.30 -12.13 -1.82
N ARG A 77 15.18 -12.88 -2.51
CA ARG A 77 16.35 -13.52 -1.91
C ARG A 77 17.31 -12.49 -1.30
N GLU A 78 17.54 -11.37 -1.98
CA GLU A 78 18.37 -10.28 -1.46
C GLU A 78 17.80 -9.69 -0.18
N LEU A 79 16.46 -9.46 -0.11
CA LEU A 79 15.81 -9.00 1.11
C LEU A 79 15.89 -10.04 2.23
N GLU A 80 15.71 -11.33 1.91
CA GLU A 80 15.79 -12.40 2.89
C GLU A 80 17.21 -12.55 3.47
N GLU A 81 18.24 -12.45 2.63
CA GLU A 81 19.65 -12.52 3.06
C GLU A 81 20.06 -11.33 3.94
N HIS A 82 19.57 -10.12 3.64
CA HIS A 82 19.92 -8.90 4.40
C HIS A 82 19.05 -8.71 5.67
N PHE A 83 17.74 -8.90 5.56
CA PHE A 83 16.77 -8.45 6.59
C PHE A 83 15.93 -9.59 7.15
N GLY A 84 16.15 -10.81 6.70
CA GLY A 84 15.47 -12.00 7.17
C GLY A 84 14.13 -12.27 6.48
N LYS A 85 13.69 -13.52 6.58
CA LYS A 85 12.52 -14.06 5.90
C LYS A 85 11.22 -13.31 6.23
N GLU A 86 11.03 -12.92 7.50
CA GLU A 86 9.80 -12.23 7.93
C GLU A 86 9.62 -10.90 7.20
N VAL A 87 10.68 -10.09 7.09
CA VAL A 87 10.66 -8.81 6.37
C VAL A 87 10.43 -9.05 4.88
N ALA A 88 11.21 -9.93 4.26
CA ALA A 88 11.10 -10.25 2.83
C ALA A 88 9.69 -10.73 2.46
N SER A 89 9.07 -11.60 3.27
CA SER A 89 7.72 -12.11 3.03
C SER A 89 6.64 -11.00 3.11
N ILE A 90 6.78 -10.05 4.05
CA ILE A 90 5.84 -8.93 4.12
C ILE A 90 6.00 -8.03 2.90
N VAL A 91 7.22 -7.74 2.45
CA VAL A 91 7.48 -6.92 1.26
C VAL A 91 6.94 -7.60 0.00
N GLU A 92 7.14 -8.92 -0.15
CA GLU A 92 6.57 -9.69 -1.26
C GLU A 92 5.04 -9.62 -1.26
N GLU A 93 4.42 -9.76 -0.10
CA GLU A 93 2.96 -9.63 0.04
C GLU A 93 2.45 -8.24 -0.38
N LEU A 94 3.24 -7.18 -0.19
CA LEU A 94 2.91 -5.82 -0.60
C LEU A 94 3.08 -5.58 -2.11
N THR A 95 3.99 -6.29 -2.75
CA THR A 95 4.37 -6.11 -4.17
C THR A 95 3.22 -6.39 -5.14
N THR A 96 2.95 -5.47 -6.05
CA THR A 96 1.86 -5.55 -7.03
C THR A 96 2.25 -6.36 -8.25
N ALA A 97 1.43 -7.31 -8.69
CA ALA A 97 1.64 -8.01 -9.95
C ALA A 97 1.50 -7.05 -11.15
N PRO A 98 2.48 -6.96 -12.08
CA PRO A 98 2.56 -5.86 -13.06
C PRO A 98 1.43 -5.85 -14.10
N PHE A 99 0.82 -7.00 -14.40
CA PHE A 99 -0.16 -7.12 -15.49
C PHE A 99 -1.61 -7.15 -15.01
N VAL A 100 -1.90 -7.73 -13.84
CA VAL A 100 -3.26 -7.95 -13.34
C VAL A 100 -4.04 -6.62 -13.14
N PRO A 101 -3.47 -5.55 -12.59
CA PRO A 101 -4.17 -4.26 -12.46
C PRO A 101 -4.59 -3.63 -13.78
N LYS A 102 -3.89 -3.96 -14.88
CA LYS A 102 -4.24 -3.47 -16.22
C LYS A 102 -5.46 -4.16 -16.78
N MET A 103 -5.69 -5.43 -16.40
CA MET A 103 -6.81 -6.23 -16.89
C MET A 103 -8.12 -5.93 -16.15
N ILE A 104 -8.08 -5.79 -14.83
CA ILE A 104 -9.29 -5.69 -13.99
C ILE A 104 -9.49 -4.32 -13.35
N GLY A 105 -8.53 -3.43 -13.49
CA GLY A 105 -8.49 -2.12 -12.84
C GLY A 105 -7.76 -2.15 -11.50
N LYS A 106 -6.98 -1.08 -11.25
CA LYS A 106 -6.10 -1.01 -10.06
C LYS A 106 -6.90 -1.04 -8.75
N GLY A 107 -8.06 -0.37 -8.69
CA GLY A 107 -8.89 -0.32 -7.49
C GLY A 107 -9.39 -1.71 -7.07
N LEU A 108 -9.97 -2.48 -8.00
CA LEU A 108 -10.46 -3.83 -7.72
C LEU A 108 -9.30 -4.77 -7.36
N TYR A 109 -8.22 -4.77 -8.15
CA TYR A 109 -7.06 -5.59 -7.86
C TYR A 109 -6.52 -5.35 -6.43
N LEU A 110 -6.35 -4.08 -6.05
CA LEU A 110 -5.86 -3.75 -4.71
C LEU A 110 -6.85 -4.14 -3.61
N ALA A 111 -8.15 -3.98 -3.84
CA ALA A 111 -9.18 -4.37 -2.87
C ALA A 111 -9.14 -5.89 -2.59
N GLU A 112 -9.09 -6.72 -3.65
CA GLU A 112 -8.98 -8.18 -3.56
C GLU A 112 -7.67 -8.58 -2.85
N LYS A 113 -6.54 -8.01 -3.28
CA LYS A 113 -5.25 -8.28 -2.68
C LYS A 113 -5.22 -7.90 -1.19
N MET A 114 -5.66 -6.69 -0.83
CA MET A 114 -5.68 -6.21 0.55
C MET A 114 -6.64 -7.01 1.44
N GLN A 115 -7.71 -7.58 0.89
CA GLN A 115 -8.57 -8.49 1.63
C GLN A 115 -7.81 -9.72 2.14
N MET A 116 -6.89 -10.26 1.35
CA MET A 116 -6.13 -11.48 1.64
C MET A 116 -4.85 -11.22 2.44
N MET A 117 -4.40 -9.98 2.56
CA MET A 117 -3.17 -9.62 3.25
C MET A 117 -3.17 -10.00 4.73
N THR A 118 -1.99 -10.39 5.24
CA THR A 118 -1.75 -10.48 6.69
C THR A 118 -2.03 -9.13 7.37
N ASN A 119 -2.21 -9.15 8.68
CA ASN A 119 -2.43 -7.90 9.42
C ASN A 119 -1.23 -6.94 9.32
N TYR A 120 -0.02 -7.45 9.13
CA TYR A 120 1.18 -6.64 8.99
C TYR A 120 1.22 -5.94 7.63
N ALA A 121 1.09 -6.69 6.55
CA ALA A 121 1.05 -6.15 5.21
C ALA A 121 -0.12 -5.17 5.02
N LEU A 122 -1.31 -5.50 5.54
CA LEU A 122 -2.45 -4.58 5.47
C LEU A 122 -2.20 -3.26 6.21
N THR A 123 -1.56 -3.31 7.39
CA THR A 123 -1.25 -2.08 8.14
C THR A 123 -0.33 -1.18 7.33
N ILE A 124 0.72 -1.74 6.71
CA ILE A 124 1.64 -1.01 5.85
C ILE A 124 0.91 -0.48 4.60
N LYS A 125 0.06 -1.31 3.97
CA LYS A 125 -0.67 -0.89 2.77
C LYS A 125 -1.71 0.20 3.03
N LEU A 126 -2.31 0.24 4.22
CA LEU A 126 -3.16 1.36 4.64
C LEU A 126 -2.35 2.64 4.90
N ALA A 127 -1.15 2.52 5.50
CA ALA A 127 -0.25 3.65 5.70
C ALA A 127 0.26 4.22 4.36
N ASP A 128 0.68 3.35 3.43
CA ASP A 128 1.01 3.71 2.05
C ASP A 128 -0.15 4.47 1.37
N ARG A 129 -1.37 3.96 1.53
CA ARG A 129 -2.56 4.61 0.97
C ARG A 129 -2.78 6.00 1.56
N LEU A 130 -2.60 6.16 2.87
CA LEU A 130 -2.71 7.46 3.54
C LEU A 130 -1.65 8.44 3.02
N ASP A 131 -0.38 8.03 2.94
CA ASP A 131 0.70 8.88 2.43
C ASP A 131 0.46 9.30 0.97
N ASN A 132 0.00 8.37 0.13
CA ASN A 132 -0.33 8.67 -1.27
C ASN A 132 -1.49 9.68 -1.41
N LEU A 133 -2.47 9.69 -0.50
CA LEU A 133 -3.53 10.71 -0.47
C LEU A 133 -2.99 12.07 -0.03
N CYS A 134 -2.08 12.11 0.95
CA CYS A 134 -1.46 13.34 1.42
C CYS A 134 -0.53 13.99 0.36
N ASP A 135 -0.02 13.21 -0.58
CA ASP A 135 0.96 13.66 -1.61
C ASP A 135 0.32 14.08 -2.94
N LEU A 136 -1.00 14.29 -2.98
CA LEU A 136 -1.74 14.59 -4.23
C LEU A 136 -1.68 16.05 -4.69
N GLU A 137 -1.09 16.95 -3.91
CA GLU A 137 -1.07 18.39 -4.22
C GLU A 137 -0.46 18.68 -5.58
N ASN A 138 0.65 18.03 -5.93
CA ASN A 138 1.38 18.22 -7.20
C ASN A 138 0.93 17.27 -8.30
N CYS A 139 -0.09 16.44 -8.05
CA CYS A 139 -0.59 15.50 -9.03
C CYS A 139 -1.58 16.13 -10.02
N THR A 140 -1.73 15.50 -11.19
CA THR A 140 -2.76 15.90 -12.17
C THR A 140 -4.16 15.68 -11.62
N VAL A 141 -5.14 16.46 -12.08
CA VAL A 141 -6.56 16.31 -11.74
C VAL A 141 -7.04 14.86 -11.93
N LYS A 142 -6.66 14.24 -13.06
CA LYS A 142 -7.00 12.84 -13.36
C LYS A 142 -6.47 11.86 -12.31
N LYS A 143 -5.22 12.08 -11.84
CA LYS A 143 -4.61 11.23 -10.80
C LYS A 143 -5.30 11.44 -9.45
N VAL A 144 -5.62 12.68 -9.08
CA VAL A 144 -6.36 13.00 -7.85
C VAL A 144 -7.69 12.27 -7.82
N VAL A 145 -8.55 12.48 -8.82
CA VAL A 145 -9.88 11.84 -8.91
C VAL A 145 -9.76 10.31 -8.88
N LYS A 146 -8.82 9.75 -9.65
CA LYS A 146 -8.63 8.31 -9.67
C LYS A 146 -8.20 7.76 -8.31
N THR A 147 -7.26 8.41 -7.64
CA THR A 147 -6.72 7.92 -6.35
C THR A 147 -7.77 8.02 -5.25
N VAL A 148 -8.56 9.09 -5.22
CA VAL A 148 -9.70 9.25 -4.28
C VAL A 148 -10.71 8.13 -4.51
N ASN A 149 -11.25 8.00 -5.72
CA ASN A 149 -12.29 7.00 -6.04
C ASN A 149 -11.79 5.55 -5.81
N ASP A 150 -10.56 5.21 -6.22
CA ASP A 150 -9.98 3.88 -5.95
C ASP A 150 -9.88 3.62 -4.43
N THR A 151 -9.54 4.65 -3.63
CA THR A 151 -9.41 4.49 -2.16
C THR A 151 -10.75 4.31 -1.48
N GLU A 152 -11.77 5.09 -1.85
CA GLU A 152 -13.14 4.91 -1.35
C GLU A 152 -13.66 3.51 -1.65
N PHE A 153 -13.51 3.07 -2.90
CA PHE A 153 -13.90 1.72 -3.31
C PHE A 153 -13.20 0.64 -2.48
N ILE A 154 -11.87 0.74 -2.28
CA ILE A 154 -11.10 -0.22 -1.51
C ILE A 154 -11.59 -0.28 -0.06
N LEU A 155 -11.83 0.87 0.59
CA LEU A 155 -12.29 0.90 1.97
C LEU A 155 -13.70 0.31 2.13
N ASP A 156 -14.62 0.64 1.21
CA ASP A 156 -15.97 0.05 1.20
C ASP A 156 -15.90 -1.46 1.01
N TYR A 157 -15.10 -1.93 0.05
CA TYR A 157 -14.90 -3.34 -0.22
C TYR A 157 -14.37 -4.11 1.00
N LEU A 158 -13.32 -3.59 1.64
CA LEU A 158 -12.68 -4.21 2.81
C LEU A 158 -13.60 -4.21 4.04
N SER A 159 -14.34 -3.14 4.26
CA SER A 159 -15.26 -3.01 5.42
C SER A 159 -16.33 -4.10 5.45
N LYS A 160 -16.70 -4.62 4.29
CA LYS A 160 -17.72 -5.67 4.12
C LYS A 160 -17.15 -7.09 4.21
N ARG A 161 -15.81 -7.25 4.15
CA ARG A 161 -15.19 -8.57 3.92
C ARG A 161 -14.13 -8.97 4.93
N ARG A 162 -13.64 -8.02 5.75
CA ARG A 162 -12.68 -8.35 6.79
C ARG A 162 -12.82 -7.48 8.03
N THR A 163 -12.37 -8.03 9.17
CA THR A 163 -12.28 -7.28 10.42
C THR A 163 -10.94 -6.58 10.50
N PHE A 164 -10.95 -5.30 10.90
CA PHE A 164 -9.75 -4.52 11.13
C PHE A 164 -9.28 -4.60 12.58
N THR A 165 -7.98 -4.59 12.79
CA THR A 165 -7.36 -4.38 14.10
C THR A 165 -7.56 -2.93 14.57
N LYS A 166 -7.33 -2.67 15.88
CA LYS A 166 -7.43 -1.30 16.43
C LYS A 166 -6.53 -0.29 15.71
N SER A 167 -5.30 -0.69 15.35
CA SER A 167 -4.37 0.16 14.58
C SER A 167 -4.87 0.42 13.17
N GLN A 168 -5.41 -0.61 12.51
CA GLN A 168 -5.98 -0.48 11.17
C GLN A 168 -7.24 0.39 11.15
N LEU A 169 -8.11 0.30 12.17
CA LEU A 169 -9.26 1.21 12.29
C LEU A 169 -8.83 2.68 12.38
N LYS A 170 -7.82 2.99 13.19
CA LYS A 170 -7.27 4.35 13.27
C LYS A 170 -6.74 4.84 11.92
N LEU A 171 -6.02 3.98 11.17
CA LEU A 171 -5.55 4.31 9.81
C LEU A 171 -6.71 4.53 8.85
N VAL A 172 -7.75 3.68 8.90
CA VAL A 172 -8.97 3.85 8.09
C VAL A 172 -9.65 5.18 8.39
N ASP A 173 -9.75 5.57 9.67
CA ASP A 173 -10.34 6.85 10.05
C ASP A 173 -9.50 8.05 9.57
N ALA A 174 -8.16 7.95 9.63
CA ALA A 174 -7.26 8.96 9.07
C ALA A 174 -7.41 9.07 7.54
N ILE A 175 -7.49 7.92 6.83
CA ILE A 175 -7.73 7.89 5.38
C ILE A 175 -9.08 8.56 5.04
N LYS A 176 -10.16 8.24 5.76
CA LYS A 176 -11.48 8.85 5.56
C LYS A 176 -11.45 10.37 5.77
N SER A 177 -10.73 10.82 6.80
CA SER A 177 -10.53 12.24 7.05
C SER A 177 -9.82 12.95 5.89
N GLN A 178 -8.77 12.32 5.35
CA GLN A 178 -8.03 12.85 4.20
C GLN A 178 -8.87 12.82 2.91
N LEU A 179 -9.67 11.78 2.69
CA LEU A 179 -10.62 11.71 1.55
C LEU A 179 -11.60 12.88 1.60
N ASN A 180 -12.21 13.16 2.76
CA ASN A 180 -13.13 14.29 2.92
C ASN A 180 -12.47 15.64 2.60
N ILE A 181 -11.20 15.85 2.98
CA ILE A 181 -10.44 17.05 2.61
C ILE A 181 -10.27 17.15 1.09
N LEU A 182 -9.86 16.05 0.46
CA LEU A 182 -9.60 16.00 -0.99
C LEU A 182 -10.87 16.19 -1.82
N GLU A 183 -11.99 15.59 -1.44
CA GLU A 183 -13.29 15.72 -2.11
C GLU A 183 -13.80 17.16 -2.07
N ASN A 184 -13.49 17.90 -0.99
CA ASN A 184 -13.81 19.30 -0.88
C ASN A 184 -12.84 20.23 -1.60
N SER A 185 -11.72 19.71 -2.11
CA SER A 185 -10.74 20.49 -2.87
C SER A 185 -11.26 20.92 -4.24
N SER A 186 -10.84 22.10 -4.70
CA SER A 186 -11.17 22.58 -6.05
C SER A 186 -10.67 21.63 -7.14
N LYS A 187 -9.51 21.02 -6.97
CA LYS A 187 -8.91 20.09 -7.94
C LYS A 187 -9.78 18.83 -8.14
N TYR A 188 -10.32 18.25 -7.09
CA TYR A 188 -11.22 17.10 -7.18
C TYR A 188 -12.55 17.50 -7.82
N LYS A 189 -13.15 18.60 -7.39
CA LYS A 189 -14.42 19.13 -7.94
C LYS A 189 -14.33 19.42 -9.43
N ILE A 190 -13.24 20.06 -9.92
CA ILE A 190 -12.98 20.26 -11.34
C ILE A 190 -12.92 18.93 -12.09
N GLY A 191 -12.25 17.93 -11.53
CA GLY A 191 -12.12 16.62 -12.15
C GLY A 191 -13.44 15.84 -12.21
N MET A 192 -14.33 16.03 -11.24
CA MET A 192 -15.64 15.39 -11.20
C MET A 192 -16.65 16.05 -12.14
N THR A 193 -16.57 17.37 -12.35
CA THR A 193 -17.43 18.07 -13.34
C THR A 193 -17.03 17.80 -14.78
N ALA A 194 -15.76 17.44 -15.01
CA ALA A 194 -15.23 17.10 -16.34
C ALA A 194 -15.45 15.62 -16.74
N LYS A 195 -15.99 14.80 -15.84
CA LYS A 195 -16.30 13.37 -16.05
C LYS A 195 -17.76 13.08 -15.74
N GLU A 196 -18.33 12.19 -16.54
CA GLU A 196 -19.65 11.61 -16.34
C GLU A 196 -19.88 11.09 -14.91
N GLN A 197 -21.10 11.19 -14.47
CA GLN A 197 -21.58 11.04 -13.09
C GLN A 197 -21.13 9.76 -12.36
N PRO A 198 -21.06 9.78 -10.99
CA PRO A 198 -20.63 8.65 -10.15
C PRO A 198 -21.40 7.34 -10.34
N ALA A 199 -22.61 7.40 -10.91
CA ALA A 199 -23.46 6.23 -11.16
C ALA A 199 -22.86 5.22 -12.15
N GLU A 200 -22.05 5.66 -13.13
CA GLU A 200 -21.44 4.76 -14.11
C GLU A 200 -20.19 4.03 -13.57
N VAL A 201 -19.44 4.67 -12.68
CA VAL A 201 -18.27 4.05 -12.07
C VAL A 201 -18.70 2.90 -11.16
N ASN A 202 -19.73 3.10 -10.33
CA ASN A 202 -20.27 2.03 -9.47
C ASN A 202 -20.93 0.89 -10.26
N ALA A 203 -21.63 1.19 -11.36
CA ALA A 203 -22.24 0.18 -12.23
C ALA A 203 -21.19 -0.69 -12.96
N LYS A 204 -20.06 -0.11 -13.37
CA LYS A 204 -18.96 -0.82 -14.00
C LYS A 204 -18.30 -1.80 -13.02
N TRP A 205 -18.12 -1.41 -11.75
CA TRP A 205 -17.56 -2.26 -10.70
C TRP A 205 -18.52 -3.39 -10.30
N GLN A 206 -19.83 -3.15 -10.19
CA GLN A 206 -20.81 -4.17 -9.86
C GLN A 206 -20.95 -5.26 -10.93
N LYS A 207 -20.80 -4.93 -12.23
CA LYS A 207 -20.82 -5.93 -13.31
C LYS A 207 -19.60 -6.85 -13.30
N THR A 208 -18.44 -6.38 -12.82
CA THR A 208 -17.20 -7.16 -12.79
C THR A 208 -17.17 -8.15 -11.62
N THR A 209 -17.83 -7.83 -10.49
CA THR A 209 -17.87 -8.70 -9.30
C THR A 209 -18.82 -9.89 -9.42
N ASN A 210 -19.77 -9.87 -10.37
CA ASN A 210 -20.75 -10.94 -10.55
C ASN A 210 -20.32 -12.07 -11.50
N ASN A 211 -19.19 -11.94 -12.20
CA ASN A 211 -18.71 -12.97 -13.14
C ASN A 211 -17.36 -13.58 -12.66
N ASN A 212 -17.45 -14.76 -12.05
CA ASN A 212 -16.40 -15.80 -11.90
C ASN A 212 -14.95 -15.33 -11.73
N PHE A 213 -14.64 -14.58 -10.67
CA PHE A 213 -13.28 -14.04 -10.45
C PHE A 213 -12.37 -14.94 -9.59
N MET A 214 -12.88 -16.03 -9.01
CA MET A 214 -12.09 -16.96 -8.17
C MET A 214 -10.99 -17.71 -8.94
N LEU A 215 -11.04 -17.75 -10.27
CA LEU A 215 -10.13 -18.63 -11.03
C LEU A 215 -8.78 -17.98 -11.42
N VAL A 216 -8.68 -16.66 -11.47
CA VAL A 216 -7.47 -16.00 -12.00
C VAL A 216 -6.43 -15.71 -10.93
N VAL A 217 -6.81 -15.56 -9.68
CA VAL A 217 -5.88 -15.24 -8.57
C VAL A 217 -5.13 -16.48 -8.10
N PHE A 218 -5.69 -17.69 -8.23
CA PHE A 218 -5.06 -18.94 -7.78
C PHE A 218 -4.04 -19.54 -8.76
N LEU A 219 -3.95 -19.08 -10.00
CA LEU A 219 -3.06 -19.66 -11.01
C LEU A 219 -1.65 -19.05 -11.06
N ASN A 220 -1.35 -18.03 -10.25
CA ASN A 220 -0.03 -17.38 -10.23
C ASN A 220 0.74 -17.55 -8.90
N PHE A 221 0.33 -18.48 -8.03
CA PHE A 221 1.00 -18.79 -6.76
C PHE A 221 1.36 -20.28 -6.63
N SER A 222 1.60 -20.97 -7.73
CA SER A 222 2.21 -22.32 -7.74
C SER A 222 3.53 -22.31 -8.48
#